data_7cbd04a373692c4028a697ddfec48970
#
_entry.id   7cbd04a373692c4028a697ddfec48970
#
_cell.length_a   1.000
_cell.length_b   1.000
_cell.length_c   1.000
_cell.angle_alpha   90.00
_cell.angle_beta   90.00
_cell.angle_gamma   90.00
#
_symmetry.space_group_name_H-M   'P 1'
#
loop_
_entity.id
_entity.type
_entity.pdbx_description
1 polymer ?
#
loop_
_entity_poly.entity_id
_entity_poly.type
_entity_poly.pdbx_seq_one_letter_code
_entity_poly.pdbx_strand_id
1 'polypeptide(L)'
;MKYIKLNTNESPFPPSKKAVMAAAEAAEGLQLYSDPECALLTEKMAKTLGLNRNQVLMTNGSDEILNFAFMAFCDDRNGAAFADVTYGFYPVFAAINSVPYTEIPLQKDFTLCAEDYCGIHKTIFIANPNAPTGIALPTCEIEKILRSNPDNVVVVDEAYVDFGGESCIPLIKKYRNLLVTQTFSKSRSMAGARLGLGAGCPELIEDLRRMKYSTNPYNVNSMTMAAGIGALSDPEYTEKNCRIIEENREYTAKKLREMCFEVCPSKTNFLFVRHGKIAGEKLYRELKARGILVRHFGLERIREYNRVTIGTKDQMERFFEATESILKEPV
;
A
#
# COMPACT_ATOMS: atom_id res chain seq x y z
N MET A 1 20.92 -20.26 5.05
CA MET A 1 21.30 -18.84 5.05
C MET A 1 20.10 -18.02 5.48
N LYS A 2 20.23 -17.09 6.45
CA LYS A 2 19.13 -16.20 6.83
C LYS A 2 19.14 -14.99 5.90
N TYR A 3 18.09 -14.82 5.09
CA TYR A 3 17.98 -13.70 4.15
C TYR A 3 17.67 -12.38 4.86
N ILE A 4 18.24 -11.29 4.33
CA ILE A 4 17.78 -9.93 4.59
C ILE A 4 16.63 -9.66 3.61
N LYS A 5 15.40 -9.51 4.12
CA LYS A 5 14.19 -9.31 3.32
C LYS A 5 13.96 -7.82 3.03
N LEU A 6 14.31 -7.38 1.82
CA LEU A 6 14.06 -6.02 1.32
C LEU A 6 13.17 -6.05 0.06
N ASN A 7 12.21 -7.00 -0.03
CA ASN A 7 11.45 -7.29 -1.24
C ASN A 7 9.93 -7.10 -1.14
N THR A 8 9.34 -7.22 0.05
CA THR A 8 7.88 -7.24 0.23
C THR A 8 7.31 -6.06 0.99
N ASN A 9 8.12 -5.01 1.19
CA ASN A 9 7.73 -3.77 1.86
C ASN A 9 7.19 -4.02 3.28
N GLU A 10 7.73 -5.05 3.96
CA GLU A 10 7.44 -5.29 5.37
C GLU A 10 8.17 -4.27 6.24
N SER A 11 7.62 -3.96 7.41
CA SER A 11 8.33 -3.16 8.40
C SER A 11 9.52 -3.93 8.96
N PRO A 12 10.68 -3.29 9.17
CA PRO A 12 11.82 -3.92 9.85
C PRO A 12 11.62 -4.02 11.38
N PHE A 13 10.54 -3.43 11.89
CA PHE A 13 10.19 -3.42 13.31
C PHE A 13 9.04 -4.41 13.61
N PRO A 14 8.97 -5.02 14.80
CA PRO A 14 7.83 -5.83 15.21
C PRO A 14 6.57 -4.96 15.41
N PRO A 15 5.37 -5.55 15.53
CA PRO A 15 4.20 -4.84 16.02
C PRO A 15 4.42 -4.25 17.42
N SER A 16 3.64 -3.23 17.80
CA SER A 16 3.73 -2.66 19.13
C SER A 16 3.45 -3.70 20.22
N LYS A 17 4.02 -3.52 21.40
CA LYS A 17 3.77 -4.43 22.53
C LYS A 17 2.28 -4.52 22.88
N LYS A 18 1.55 -3.40 22.78
CA LYS A 18 0.09 -3.39 23.02
C LYS A 18 -0.65 -4.25 22.00
N ALA A 19 -0.24 -4.22 20.71
CA ALA A 19 -0.83 -5.08 19.68
C ALA A 19 -0.57 -6.57 19.94
N VAL A 20 0.68 -6.92 20.31
CA VAL A 20 1.07 -8.31 20.58
C VAL A 20 0.32 -8.86 21.80
N MET A 21 0.25 -8.09 22.90
CA MET A 21 -0.44 -8.52 24.13
C MET A 21 -1.94 -8.69 23.90
N ALA A 22 -2.60 -7.74 23.21
CA ALA A 22 -4.01 -7.84 22.91
C ALA A 22 -4.34 -9.05 22.01
N ALA A 23 -3.49 -9.38 21.04
CA ALA A 23 -3.66 -10.57 20.21
C ALA A 23 -3.53 -11.85 21.04
N ALA A 24 -2.55 -11.92 21.96
CA ALA A 24 -2.33 -13.07 22.81
C ALA A 24 -3.53 -13.33 23.74
N GLU A 25 -4.07 -12.29 24.36
CA GLU A 25 -5.27 -12.37 25.21
C GLU A 25 -6.50 -12.82 24.42
N ALA A 26 -6.70 -12.30 23.20
CA ALA A 26 -7.81 -12.69 22.35
C ALA A 26 -7.72 -14.16 21.86
N ALA A 27 -6.55 -14.77 21.89
CA ALA A 27 -6.38 -16.18 21.53
C ALA A 27 -7.12 -17.15 22.47
N GLU A 28 -7.37 -16.77 23.72
CA GLU A 28 -8.12 -17.58 24.69
C GLU A 28 -9.60 -17.74 24.30
N GLY A 29 -10.12 -16.87 23.43
CA GLY A 29 -11.52 -16.88 22.96
C GLY A 29 -11.73 -17.49 21.57
N LEU A 30 -10.73 -18.16 20.97
CA LEU A 30 -10.80 -18.64 19.57
C LEU A 30 -11.84 -19.70 19.27
N GLN A 31 -12.50 -20.29 20.28
CA GLN A 31 -13.63 -21.19 20.08
C GLN A 31 -14.92 -20.47 19.64
N LEU A 32 -14.94 -19.14 19.68
CA LEU A 32 -16.07 -18.31 19.24
C LEU A 32 -15.75 -17.60 17.90
N TYR A 33 -16.77 -17.41 17.07
CA TYR A 33 -16.63 -16.52 15.90
C TYR A 33 -16.31 -15.09 16.35
N SER A 34 -15.57 -14.41 15.51
CA SER A 34 -15.26 -12.98 15.69
C SER A 34 -16.53 -12.12 15.49
N ASP A 35 -16.49 -10.87 15.97
CA ASP A 35 -17.55 -9.88 15.70
C ASP A 35 -17.56 -9.52 14.20
N PRO A 36 -18.62 -9.86 13.45
CA PRO A 36 -18.70 -9.56 12.02
C PRO A 36 -18.68 -8.06 11.71
N GLU A 37 -19.09 -7.21 12.65
CA GLU A 37 -19.06 -5.76 12.47
C GLU A 37 -17.70 -5.13 12.82
N CYS A 38 -16.79 -5.87 13.45
CA CYS A 38 -15.54 -5.35 14.00
C CYS A 38 -15.78 -4.07 14.84
N ALA A 39 -16.87 -4.03 15.61
CA ALA A 39 -17.50 -2.81 16.13
C ALA A 39 -16.52 -1.90 16.88
N LEU A 40 -15.81 -2.44 17.87
CA LEU A 40 -14.85 -1.69 18.69
C LEU A 40 -13.65 -1.18 17.86
N LEU A 41 -13.16 -2.00 16.96
CA LEU A 41 -12.04 -1.62 16.07
C LEU A 41 -12.46 -0.54 15.09
N THR A 42 -13.63 -0.70 14.46
CA THR A 42 -14.20 0.28 13.52
C THR A 42 -14.43 1.63 14.18
N GLU A 43 -15.02 1.66 15.39
CA GLU A 43 -15.24 2.89 16.14
C GLU A 43 -13.92 3.60 16.47
N LYS A 44 -12.93 2.83 16.96
CA LYS A 44 -11.61 3.38 17.27
C LYS A 44 -10.91 3.93 16.04
N MET A 45 -10.99 3.20 14.91
CA MET A 45 -10.39 3.65 13.64
C MET A 45 -11.09 4.89 13.11
N ALA A 46 -12.42 4.92 13.10
CA ALA A 46 -13.19 6.09 12.68
C ALA A 46 -12.80 7.34 13.49
N LYS A 47 -12.70 7.21 14.82
CA LYS A 47 -12.22 8.29 15.69
C LYS A 47 -10.81 8.75 15.32
N THR A 48 -9.89 7.82 15.04
CA THR A 48 -8.52 8.14 14.62
C THR A 48 -8.49 8.93 13.30
N LEU A 49 -9.40 8.62 12.36
CA LEU A 49 -9.52 9.29 11.06
C LEU A 49 -10.39 10.58 11.10
N GLY A 50 -11.02 10.89 12.22
CA GLY A 50 -11.98 12.01 12.31
C GLY A 50 -13.25 11.82 11.48
N LEU A 51 -13.68 10.54 11.35
CA LEU A 51 -14.87 10.09 10.61
C LEU A 51 -15.92 9.49 11.56
N ASN A 52 -17.13 9.24 11.05
CA ASN A 52 -18.15 8.47 11.72
C ASN A 52 -17.96 6.97 11.48
N ARG A 53 -18.48 6.12 12.38
CA ARG A 53 -18.37 4.67 12.28
C ARG A 53 -18.93 4.11 10.94
N ASN A 54 -20.02 4.63 10.42
CA ASN A 54 -20.63 4.22 9.16
C ASN A 54 -19.85 4.65 7.90
N GLN A 55 -18.76 5.39 8.08
CA GLN A 55 -17.84 5.80 7.01
C GLN A 55 -16.59 4.93 6.93
N VAL A 56 -16.49 3.88 7.74
CA VAL A 56 -15.32 2.98 7.81
C VAL A 56 -15.77 1.53 7.78
N LEU A 57 -15.07 0.71 7.00
CA LEU A 57 -15.20 -0.74 6.96
C LEU A 57 -13.84 -1.40 7.21
N MET A 58 -13.76 -2.28 8.21
CA MET A 58 -12.56 -3.08 8.49
C MET A 58 -12.58 -4.39 7.69
N THR A 59 -11.42 -4.78 7.15
CA THR A 59 -11.29 -5.94 6.26
C THR A 59 -10.00 -6.73 6.48
N ASN A 60 -9.94 -7.91 5.85
CA ASN A 60 -8.77 -8.80 5.89
C ASN A 60 -7.67 -8.31 4.92
N GLY A 61 -7.02 -7.19 5.29
CA GLY A 61 -6.11 -6.43 4.44
C GLY A 61 -6.86 -5.47 3.50
N SER A 62 -6.11 -4.49 2.95
CA SER A 62 -6.65 -3.55 1.95
C SER A 62 -7.00 -4.23 0.62
N ASP A 63 -6.38 -5.37 0.32
CA ASP A 63 -6.69 -6.17 -0.88
C ASP A 63 -8.17 -6.57 -0.94
N GLU A 64 -8.79 -6.84 0.22
CA GLU A 64 -10.21 -7.19 0.27
C GLU A 64 -11.10 -5.99 -0.03
N ILE A 65 -10.76 -4.78 0.43
CA ILE A 65 -11.44 -3.53 0.02
C ILE A 65 -11.32 -3.30 -1.49
N LEU A 66 -10.12 -3.49 -2.04
CA LEU A 66 -9.89 -3.34 -3.47
C LEU A 66 -10.75 -4.33 -4.27
N ASN A 67 -10.75 -5.61 -3.89
CA ASN A 67 -11.60 -6.60 -4.55
C ASN A 67 -13.09 -6.27 -4.43
N PHE A 68 -13.56 -5.86 -3.25
CA PHE A 68 -14.95 -5.41 -3.07
C PHE A 68 -15.28 -4.19 -3.91
N ALA A 69 -14.34 -3.26 -4.11
CA ALA A 69 -14.54 -2.11 -4.99
C ALA A 69 -14.70 -2.53 -6.46
N PHE A 70 -13.92 -3.52 -6.94
CA PHE A 70 -14.13 -4.12 -8.26
C PHE A 70 -15.50 -4.78 -8.38
N MET A 71 -15.94 -5.52 -7.35
CA MET A 71 -17.25 -6.19 -7.34
C MET A 71 -18.44 -5.22 -7.29
N ALA A 72 -18.31 -4.12 -6.55
CA ALA A 72 -19.42 -3.22 -6.26
C ALA A 72 -19.54 -2.05 -7.26
N PHE A 73 -18.41 -1.56 -7.80
CA PHE A 73 -18.37 -0.31 -8.55
C PHE A 73 -17.89 -0.45 -9.99
N CYS A 74 -17.54 -1.66 -10.42
CA CYS A 74 -17.19 -1.93 -11.81
C CYS A 74 -18.18 -2.91 -12.45
N ASP A 75 -18.44 -2.73 -13.72
CA ASP A 75 -19.22 -3.63 -14.55
C ASP A 75 -18.65 -3.73 -15.97
N ASP A 76 -19.32 -4.42 -16.87
CA ASP A 76 -18.94 -4.59 -18.26
C ASP A 76 -19.03 -3.28 -19.09
N ARG A 77 -19.74 -2.26 -18.63
CA ARG A 77 -19.93 -0.97 -19.28
C ARG A 77 -18.95 0.08 -18.78
N ASN A 78 -18.85 0.21 -17.46
CA ASN A 78 -18.00 1.24 -16.85
C ASN A 78 -16.54 0.79 -16.73
N GLY A 79 -16.30 -0.49 -16.45
CA GLY A 79 -14.95 -1.03 -16.32
C GLY A 79 -14.11 -0.34 -15.24
N ALA A 80 -12.82 -0.61 -15.26
CA ALA A 80 -11.85 0.00 -14.37
C ALA A 80 -10.76 0.77 -15.13
N ALA A 81 -10.12 1.74 -14.47
CA ALA A 81 -8.94 2.43 -14.99
C ALA A 81 -7.88 2.59 -13.91
N PHE A 82 -6.63 2.35 -14.25
CA PHE A 82 -5.47 2.50 -13.36
C PHE A 82 -4.19 2.68 -14.17
N ALA A 83 -3.08 3.06 -13.53
CA ALA A 83 -1.81 3.28 -14.23
C ALA A 83 -1.20 1.97 -14.76
N ASP A 84 -0.46 2.04 -15.87
CA ASP A 84 0.27 0.90 -16.46
C ASP A 84 1.39 0.35 -15.56
N VAL A 85 1.96 1.20 -14.70
CA VAL A 85 2.97 0.83 -13.71
C VAL A 85 2.44 1.19 -12.32
N THR A 86 1.71 0.28 -11.70
CA THR A 86 1.07 0.47 -10.39
C THR A 86 0.99 -0.86 -9.61
N TYR A 87 0.10 -0.94 -8.63
CA TYR A 87 -0.08 -2.15 -7.82
C TYR A 87 -0.55 -3.32 -8.69
N GLY A 88 0.29 -4.34 -8.78
CA GLY A 88 0.12 -5.45 -9.73
C GLY A 88 -1.10 -6.36 -9.48
N PHE A 89 -1.89 -6.12 -8.42
CA PHE A 89 -3.13 -6.86 -8.17
C PHE A 89 -4.37 -6.20 -8.79
N TYR A 90 -4.32 -4.95 -9.24
CA TYR A 90 -5.47 -4.35 -9.93
C TYR A 90 -5.92 -5.15 -11.16
N PRO A 91 -5.03 -5.52 -12.12
CA PRO A 91 -5.44 -6.38 -13.23
C PRO A 91 -5.87 -7.79 -12.79
N VAL A 92 -5.34 -8.32 -11.67
CA VAL A 92 -5.78 -9.61 -11.11
C VAL A 92 -7.23 -9.51 -10.59
N PHE A 93 -7.56 -8.45 -9.84
CA PHE A 93 -8.95 -8.23 -9.37
C PHE A 93 -9.90 -8.00 -10.55
N ALA A 94 -9.48 -7.25 -11.57
CA ALA A 94 -10.27 -7.07 -12.77
C ALA A 94 -10.56 -8.43 -13.47
N ALA A 95 -9.54 -9.28 -13.62
CA ALA A 95 -9.69 -10.60 -14.23
C ALA A 95 -10.60 -11.54 -13.41
N ILE A 96 -10.44 -11.59 -12.07
CA ILE A 96 -11.28 -12.42 -11.19
C ILE A 96 -12.76 -12.02 -11.29
N ASN A 97 -13.03 -10.73 -11.40
CA ASN A 97 -14.40 -10.19 -11.46
C ASN A 97 -14.93 -10.01 -12.89
N SER A 98 -14.16 -10.44 -13.92
CA SER A 98 -14.52 -10.27 -15.34
C SER A 98 -14.78 -8.82 -15.73
N VAL A 99 -14.07 -7.88 -15.13
CA VAL A 99 -14.18 -6.44 -15.37
C VAL A 99 -13.20 -6.02 -16.46
N PRO A 100 -13.64 -5.36 -17.54
CA PRO A 100 -12.75 -4.75 -18.52
C PRO A 100 -12.00 -3.58 -17.88
N TYR A 101 -10.74 -3.39 -18.25
CA TYR A 101 -9.93 -2.29 -17.70
C TYR A 101 -9.12 -1.56 -18.76
N THR A 102 -8.72 -0.36 -18.41
CA THR A 102 -7.82 0.49 -19.21
C THR A 102 -6.59 0.82 -18.40
N GLU A 103 -5.42 0.52 -18.93
CA GLU A 103 -4.15 0.99 -18.37
C GLU A 103 -3.84 2.37 -18.93
N ILE A 104 -3.62 3.35 -18.05
CA ILE A 104 -3.26 4.72 -18.39
C ILE A 104 -1.76 4.89 -18.20
N PRO A 105 -0.98 5.22 -19.24
CA PRO A 105 0.47 5.32 -19.13
C PRO A 105 0.90 6.41 -18.15
N LEU A 106 1.78 6.09 -17.21
CA LEU A 106 2.50 7.11 -16.44
C LEU A 106 3.42 7.94 -17.36
N GLN A 107 3.76 9.14 -16.95
CA GLN A 107 4.75 9.98 -17.65
C GLN A 107 6.12 9.28 -17.69
N LYS A 108 7.09 9.82 -18.46
CA LYS A 108 8.43 9.23 -18.61
C LYS A 108 9.19 9.11 -17.29
N ASP A 109 8.93 10.01 -16.35
CA ASP A 109 9.49 10.04 -15.00
C ASP A 109 8.67 9.27 -13.97
N PHE A 110 7.69 8.48 -14.41
CA PHE A 110 6.74 7.72 -13.61
C PHE A 110 5.75 8.56 -12.78
N THR A 111 5.60 9.85 -13.05
CA THR A 111 4.52 10.64 -12.46
C THR A 111 3.19 10.32 -13.12
N LEU A 112 2.10 10.42 -12.34
CA LEU A 112 0.73 10.32 -12.84
C LEU A 112 0.27 11.70 -13.31
N CYS A 113 -0.31 11.78 -14.50
CA CYS A 113 -0.95 12.98 -15.01
C CYS A 113 -2.45 12.95 -14.68
N ALA A 114 -2.93 13.86 -13.86
CA ALA A 114 -4.31 13.88 -13.40
C ALA A 114 -5.31 14.12 -14.54
N GLU A 115 -4.91 14.87 -15.58
CA GLU A 115 -5.70 15.16 -16.77
C GLU A 115 -6.13 13.89 -17.50
N ASP A 116 -5.27 12.87 -17.53
CA ASP A 116 -5.52 11.60 -18.23
C ASP A 116 -6.64 10.78 -17.53
N TYR A 117 -7.01 11.15 -16.30
CA TYR A 117 -8.06 10.51 -15.50
C TYR A 117 -9.35 11.36 -15.44
N CYS A 118 -9.37 12.53 -16.07
CA CYS A 118 -10.52 13.41 -16.03
C CYS A 118 -11.61 12.99 -17.02
N GLY A 119 -12.85 12.79 -16.55
CA GLY A 119 -14.04 12.53 -17.40
C GLY A 119 -14.00 11.19 -18.14
N ILE A 120 -13.30 10.18 -17.61
CA ILE A 120 -13.11 8.89 -18.32
C ILE A 120 -14.25 7.89 -18.14
N HIS A 121 -15.28 8.22 -17.35
CA HIS A 121 -16.47 7.38 -17.11
C HIS A 121 -16.15 5.92 -16.71
N LYS A 122 -15.14 5.72 -15.86
CA LYS A 122 -14.72 4.42 -15.32
C LYS A 122 -14.51 4.52 -13.82
N THR A 123 -14.58 3.39 -13.12
CA THR A 123 -14.09 3.33 -11.73
C THR A 123 -12.57 3.45 -11.77
N ILE A 124 -12.02 4.43 -11.07
CA ILE A 124 -10.60 4.79 -11.11
C ILE A 124 -9.91 4.24 -9.86
N PHE A 125 -8.75 3.58 -10.05
CA PHE A 125 -7.91 3.08 -8.96
C PHE A 125 -6.54 3.78 -9.03
N ILE A 126 -6.19 4.50 -7.95
CA ILE A 126 -4.93 5.24 -7.85
C ILE A 126 -4.21 4.81 -6.57
N ALA A 127 -3.06 4.15 -6.71
CA ALA A 127 -2.16 3.95 -5.58
C ALA A 127 -1.44 5.27 -5.27
N ASN A 128 -1.61 5.80 -4.07
CA ASN A 128 -1.02 7.08 -3.67
C ASN A 128 -0.54 7.06 -2.21
N PRO A 129 0.78 7.00 -1.98
CA PRO A 129 1.90 6.95 -2.97
C PRO A 129 1.91 5.67 -3.81
N ASN A 130 2.32 5.79 -5.08
CA ASN A 130 2.30 4.69 -6.03
C ASN A 130 3.32 3.59 -5.69
N ALA A 131 2.97 2.35 -5.91
CA ALA A 131 3.87 1.21 -5.88
C ALA A 131 3.90 0.55 -7.28
N PRO A 132 5.08 0.36 -7.93
CA PRO A 132 6.40 0.27 -7.31
C PRO A 132 7.24 1.55 -7.32
N THR A 133 6.76 2.66 -7.86
CA THR A 133 7.59 3.85 -8.13
C THR A 133 7.94 4.65 -6.87
N GLY A 134 7.06 4.66 -5.86
CA GLY A 134 7.20 5.44 -4.63
C GLY A 134 6.69 6.88 -4.72
N ILE A 135 6.30 7.32 -5.92
CA ILE A 135 5.91 8.71 -6.20
C ILE A 135 4.50 8.97 -5.68
N ALA A 136 4.32 10.10 -5.02
CA ALA A 136 3.02 10.57 -4.56
C ALA A 136 2.46 11.65 -5.48
N LEU A 137 1.15 11.56 -5.75
CA LEU A 137 0.36 12.60 -6.39
C LEU A 137 -0.18 13.56 -5.31
N PRO A 138 -0.06 14.88 -5.47
CA PRO A 138 -0.63 15.84 -4.54
C PRO A 138 -2.16 15.67 -4.41
N THR A 139 -2.70 15.91 -3.21
CA THR A 139 -4.16 15.78 -2.97
C THR A 139 -5.01 16.72 -3.82
N CYS A 140 -4.49 17.88 -4.22
CA CYS A 140 -5.18 18.79 -5.13
C CYS A 140 -5.39 18.18 -6.55
N GLU A 141 -4.49 17.32 -7.00
CA GLU A 141 -4.63 16.60 -8.27
C GLU A 141 -5.65 15.45 -8.15
N ILE A 142 -5.68 14.76 -7.00
CA ILE A 142 -6.76 13.79 -6.70
C ILE A 142 -8.11 14.52 -6.66
N GLU A 143 -8.18 15.70 -6.06
CA GLU A 143 -9.40 16.49 -6.01
C GLU A 143 -9.90 16.91 -7.40
N LYS A 144 -9.00 17.20 -8.33
CA LYS A 144 -9.31 17.48 -9.73
C LYS A 144 -9.95 16.26 -10.42
N ILE A 145 -9.38 15.07 -10.21
CA ILE A 145 -9.94 13.82 -10.73
C ILE A 145 -11.34 13.57 -10.15
N LEU A 146 -11.52 13.73 -8.85
CA LEU A 146 -12.81 13.56 -8.18
C LEU A 146 -13.90 14.47 -8.76
N ARG A 147 -13.58 15.75 -8.96
CA ARG A 147 -14.53 16.74 -9.52
C ARG A 147 -14.92 16.45 -10.96
N SER A 148 -14.03 15.89 -11.75
CA SER A 148 -14.28 15.59 -13.15
C SER A 148 -14.98 14.25 -13.40
N ASN A 149 -15.12 13.41 -12.37
CA ASN A 149 -15.77 12.11 -12.43
C ASN A 149 -16.86 11.95 -11.33
N PRO A 150 -17.86 12.85 -11.26
CA PRO A 150 -18.82 12.89 -10.13
C PRO A 150 -19.67 11.61 -10.02
N ASP A 151 -19.90 10.93 -11.13
CA ASP A 151 -20.76 9.74 -11.22
C ASP A 151 -19.97 8.41 -11.13
N ASN A 152 -18.64 8.48 -11.01
CA ASN A 152 -17.78 7.31 -10.94
C ASN A 152 -16.96 7.31 -9.65
N VAL A 153 -16.78 6.14 -9.05
CA VAL A 153 -15.97 6.00 -7.84
C VAL A 153 -14.48 6.15 -8.18
N VAL A 154 -13.79 6.94 -7.37
CA VAL A 154 -12.32 7.05 -7.36
C VAL A 154 -11.80 6.40 -6.10
N VAL A 155 -11.08 5.30 -6.26
CA VAL A 155 -10.44 4.53 -5.20
C VAL A 155 -9.00 5.01 -5.06
N VAL A 156 -8.65 5.56 -3.91
CA VAL A 156 -7.28 5.97 -3.57
C VAL A 156 -6.69 4.96 -2.60
N ASP A 157 -5.71 4.20 -3.07
CA ASP A 157 -5.01 3.21 -2.26
C ASP A 157 -3.83 3.85 -1.54
N GLU A 158 -4.02 4.12 -0.26
CA GLU A 158 -3.07 4.78 0.65
C GLU A 158 -2.25 3.78 1.48
N ALA A 159 -1.89 2.63 0.91
CA ALA A 159 -1.12 1.62 1.65
C ALA A 159 0.23 2.14 2.22
N TYR A 160 0.75 3.22 1.70
CA TYR A 160 2.05 3.80 2.09
C TYR A 160 1.97 5.25 2.58
N VAL A 161 0.79 5.82 2.76
CA VAL A 161 0.60 7.24 3.08
C VAL A 161 1.34 7.68 4.36
N ASP A 162 1.45 6.80 5.35
CA ASP A 162 2.08 7.08 6.65
C ASP A 162 3.61 7.35 6.55
N PHE A 163 4.25 7.20 5.38
CA PHE A 163 5.68 7.44 5.18
C PHE A 163 6.00 8.79 4.50
N GLY A 164 5.19 9.79 4.79
CA GLY A 164 5.34 11.17 4.30
C GLY A 164 4.45 11.51 3.10
N GLY A 165 3.42 10.71 2.83
CA GLY A 165 2.33 11.05 1.93
C GLY A 165 1.33 12.00 2.56
N GLU A 166 0.42 12.55 1.75
CA GLU A 166 -0.73 13.33 2.20
C GLU A 166 -2.02 12.54 1.98
N SER A 167 -2.81 12.32 3.06
CA SER A 167 -4.01 11.49 2.99
C SER A 167 -5.20 12.23 2.39
N CYS A 168 -5.97 11.52 1.55
CA CYS A 168 -7.23 11.97 0.99
C CYS A 168 -8.43 11.80 1.96
N ILE A 169 -8.25 11.25 3.15
CA ILE A 169 -9.32 11.08 4.16
C ILE A 169 -10.11 12.39 4.40
N PRO A 170 -9.49 13.57 4.52
CA PRO A 170 -10.26 14.82 4.71
C PRO A 170 -11.22 15.14 3.56
N LEU A 171 -10.91 14.67 2.34
CA LEU A 171 -11.74 14.91 1.15
C LEU A 171 -13.05 14.11 1.15
N ILE A 172 -13.17 13.05 1.96
CA ILE A 172 -14.41 12.24 2.11
C ILE A 172 -15.60 13.12 2.52
N LYS A 173 -15.36 14.17 3.31
CA LYS A 173 -16.41 15.12 3.71
C LYS A 173 -16.97 15.96 2.56
N LYS A 174 -16.22 16.06 1.46
CA LYS A 174 -16.52 16.90 0.29
C LYS A 174 -16.96 16.09 -0.93
N TYR A 175 -16.39 14.90 -1.11
CA TYR A 175 -16.59 14.07 -2.30
C TYR A 175 -17.22 12.72 -1.95
N ARG A 176 -18.46 12.53 -2.40
CA ARG A 176 -19.22 11.30 -2.16
C ARG A 176 -18.71 10.11 -2.99
N ASN A 177 -17.99 10.37 -4.06
CA ASN A 177 -17.40 9.38 -4.98
C ASN A 177 -15.96 8.97 -4.60
N LEU A 178 -15.45 9.40 -3.43
CA LEU A 178 -14.13 9.01 -2.95
C LEU A 178 -14.21 7.80 -2.02
N LEU A 179 -13.46 6.75 -2.37
CA LEU A 179 -13.13 5.62 -1.49
C LEU A 179 -11.63 5.64 -1.21
N VAL A 180 -11.23 5.74 0.05
CA VAL A 180 -9.83 5.59 0.48
C VAL A 180 -9.64 4.21 1.10
N THR A 181 -8.56 3.50 0.74
CA THR A 181 -8.18 2.27 1.44
C THR A 181 -6.82 2.41 2.10
N GLN A 182 -6.68 1.87 3.31
CA GLN A 182 -5.42 1.86 4.07
C GLN A 182 -5.16 0.47 4.67
N THR A 183 -3.93 0.20 5.08
CA THR A 183 -3.51 -1.09 5.63
C THR A 183 -2.70 -0.96 6.91
N PHE A 184 -2.81 -1.93 7.79
CA PHE A 184 -1.94 -2.08 8.95
C PHE A 184 -0.64 -2.83 8.62
N SER A 185 -0.52 -3.35 7.40
CA SER A 185 0.61 -4.20 6.98
C SER A 185 1.96 -3.48 6.95
N LYS A 186 1.97 -2.16 6.77
CA LYS A 186 3.19 -1.37 6.53
C LYS A 186 3.60 -0.59 7.78
N SER A 187 3.00 0.55 8.02
CA SER A 187 3.35 1.46 9.13
C SER A 187 3.15 0.83 10.51
N ARG A 188 2.10 0.03 10.68
CA ARG A 188 1.77 -0.61 11.97
C ARG A 188 2.40 -1.99 12.15
N SER A 189 3.30 -2.41 11.24
CA SER A 189 4.07 -3.67 11.32
C SER A 189 3.22 -4.94 11.45
N MET A 190 2.03 -4.96 10.85
CA MET A 190 1.05 -6.05 11.01
C MET A 190 0.77 -6.80 9.69
N ALA A 191 1.78 -6.94 8.81
CA ALA A 191 1.61 -7.62 7.52
C ALA A 191 1.05 -9.04 7.66
N GLY A 192 1.52 -9.80 8.65
CA GLY A 192 1.05 -11.16 8.93
C GLY A 192 -0.34 -11.24 9.56
N ALA A 193 -0.82 -10.17 10.17
CA ALA A 193 -2.16 -10.11 10.78
C ALA A 193 -3.27 -9.86 9.75
N ARG A 194 -2.93 -9.39 8.53
CA ARG A 194 -3.90 -9.15 7.45
C ARG A 194 -5.04 -8.22 7.88
N LEU A 195 -4.74 -6.98 8.26
CA LEU A 195 -5.75 -5.97 8.63
C LEU A 195 -5.66 -4.76 7.70
N GLY A 196 -6.81 -4.35 7.18
CA GLY A 196 -6.97 -3.16 6.35
C GLY A 196 -8.33 -2.50 6.57
N LEU A 197 -8.57 -1.41 5.87
CA LEU A 197 -9.82 -0.66 5.94
C LEU A 197 -10.14 0.05 4.62
N GLY A 198 -11.43 0.29 4.42
CA GLY A 198 -11.96 1.26 3.47
C GLY A 198 -12.64 2.40 4.22
N ALA A 199 -12.50 3.61 3.71
CA ALA A 199 -13.16 4.81 4.23
C ALA A 199 -13.79 5.61 3.09
N GLY A 200 -15.04 6.05 3.25
CA GLY A 200 -15.80 6.75 2.23
C GLY A 200 -17.09 7.36 2.77
N CYS A 201 -17.96 7.83 1.89
CA CYS A 201 -19.30 8.22 2.31
C CYS A 201 -20.08 6.99 2.79
N PRO A 202 -21.12 7.15 3.64
CA PRO A 202 -21.88 6.03 4.20
C PRO A 202 -22.46 5.06 3.15
N GLU A 203 -22.83 5.57 1.99
CA GLU A 203 -23.42 4.79 0.91
C GLU A 203 -22.40 3.87 0.25
N LEU A 204 -21.20 4.36 -0.07
CA LEU A 204 -20.12 3.51 -0.60
C LEU A 204 -19.72 2.43 0.41
N ILE A 205 -19.64 2.79 1.68
CA ILE A 205 -19.29 1.83 2.74
C ILE A 205 -20.37 0.77 2.91
N GLU A 206 -21.64 1.13 2.76
CA GLU A 206 -22.75 0.16 2.82
C GLU A 206 -22.72 -0.82 1.64
N ASP A 207 -22.39 -0.37 0.43
CA ASP A 207 -22.23 -1.25 -0.73
C ASP A 207 -21.06 -2.23 -0.52
N LEU A 208 -19.91 -1.77 -0.03
CA LEU A 208 -18.80 -2.66 0.33
C LEU A 208 -19.16 -3.63 1.46
N ARG A 209 -19.99 -3.21 2.43
CA ARG A 209 -20.49 -4.08 3.49
C ARG A 209 -21.35 -5.21 2.94
N ARG A 210 -22.20 -4.93 1.95
CA ARG A 210 -22.97 -5.96 1.24
C ARG A 210 -22.07 -6.98 0.56
N MET A 211 -20.97 -6.53 -0.08
CA MET A 211 -19.98 -7.45 -0.66
C MET A 211 -19.33 -8.32 0.40
N LYS A 212 -18.91 -7.73 1.53
CA LYS A 212 -18.37 -8.47 2.66
C LYS A 212 -19.33 -9.56 3.15
N TYR A 213 -20.59 -9.23 3.42
CA TYR A 213 -21.58 -10.20 3.91
C TYR A 213 -21.92 -11.28 2.89
N SER A 214 -21.81 -10.98 1.60
CA SER A 214 -22.03 -11.95 0.52
C SER A 214 -20.85 -12.90 0.31
N THR A 215 -19.66 -12.56 0.78
CA THR A 215 -18.43 -13.36 0.61
C THR A 215 -18.00 -14.05 1.90
N ASN A 216 -17.71 -13.29 2.95
CA ASN A 216 -17.30 -13.80 4.26
C ASN A 216 -17.60 -12.76 5.37
N PRO A 217 -18.69 -12.92 6.14
CA PRO A 217 -19.04 -11.98 7.21
C PRO A 217 -17.99 -11.93 8.34
N TYR A 218 -17.27 -13.03 8.59
CA TYR A 218 -16.25 -13.18 9.62
C TYR A 218 -14.81 -13.04 9.05
N ASN A 219 -14.64 -12.15 8.11
CA ASN A 219 -13.39 -11.98 7.36
C ASN A 219 -12.18 -11.57 8.21
N VAL A 220 -12.39 -10.88 9.34
CA VAL A 220 -11.32 -10.50 10.29
C VAL A 220 -11.44 -11.35 11.53
N ASN A 221 -10.38 -12.09 11.90
CA ASN A 221 -10.38 -12.92 13.10
C ASN A 221 -10.20 -12.08 14.38
N SER A 222 -10.59 -12.65 15.53
CA SER A 222 -10.58 -11.97 16.83
C SER A 222 -9.18 -11.51 17.28
N MET A 223 -8.14 -12.31 17.03
CA MET A 223 -6.75 -11.91 17.37
C MET A 223 -6.31 -10.70 16.55
N THR A 224 -6.64 -10.66 15.25
CA THR A 224 -6.32 -9.53 14.37
C THR A 224 -7.07 -8.26 14.80
N MET A 225 -8.36 -8.38 15.18
CA MET A 225 -9.12 -7.24 15.69
C MET A 225 -8.51 -6.67 16.96
N ALA A 226 -8.18 -7.53 17.92
CA ALA A 226 -7.57 -7.13 19.19
C ALA A 226 -6.18 -6.49 18.96
N ALA A 227 -5.35 -7.08 18.08
CA ALA A 227 -4.07 -6.50 17.69
C ALA A 227 -4.23 -5.11 17.05
N GLY A 228 -5.24 -4.93 16.19
CA GLY A 228 -5.58 -3.65 15.59
C GLY A 228 -5.93 -2.57 16.62
N ILE A 229 -6.77 -2.92 17.59
CA ILE A 229 -7.11 -2.04 18.73
C ILE A 229 -5.86 -1.68 19.53
N GLY A 230 -5.01 -2.67 19.81
CA GLY A 230 -3.73 -2.48 20.52
C GLY A 230 -2.79 -1.54 19.75
N ALA A 231 -2.64 -1.73 18.45
CA ALA A 231 -1.81 -0.86 17.58
C ALA A 231 -2.32 0.59 17.57
N LEU A 232 -3.63 0.80 17.43
CA LEU A 232 -4.26 2.13 17.50
C LEU A 232 -4.17 2.78 18.88
N SER A 233 -3.87 2.02 19.92
CA SER A 233 -3.65 2.52 21.29
C SER A 233 -2.19 2.94 21.53
N ASP A 234 -1.32 2.82 20.53
CA ASP A 234 0.10 3.12 20.60
C ASP A 234 0.59 3.92 19.37
N PRO A 235 -0.01 5.11 19.12
CA PRO A 235 0.33 5.91 17.95
C PRO A 235 1.78 6.36 17.94
N GLU A 236 2.36 6.69 19.10
CA GLU A 236 3.75 7.13 19.24
C GLU A 236 4.75 6.08 18.72
N TYR A 237 4.47 4.80 18.95
CA TYR A 237 5.29 3.70 18.44
C TYR A 237 5.27 3.67 16.91
N THR A 238 4.09 3.81 16.29
CA THR A 238 3.94 3.84 14.84
C THR A 238 4.65 5.04 14.24
N GLU A 239 4.40 6.25 14.76
CA GLU A 239 5.01 7.49 14.28
C GLU A 239 6.54 7.48 14.39
N LYS A 240 7.07 6.97 15.51
CA LYS A 240 8.51 6.80 15.69
C LYS A 240 9.12 5.90 14.63
N ASN A 241 8.50 4.74 14.36
CA ASN A 241 9.01 3.79 13.38
C ASN A 241 8.92 4.35 11.95
N CYS A 242 7.83 5.06 11.62
CA CYS A 242 7.70 5.73 10.32
C CYS A 242 8.82 6.76 10.11
N ARG A 243 9.10 7.61 11.11
CA ARG A 243 10.22 8.58 11.04
C ARG A 243 11.57 7.91 10.82
N ILE A 244 11.87 6.82 11.53
CA ILE A 244 13.13 6.07 11.33
C ILE A 244 13.20 5.51 9.91
N ILE A 245 12.09 5.00 9.36
CA ILE A 245 12.04 4.50 8.00
C ILE A 245 12.25 5.63 6.99
N GLU A 246 11.65 6.79 7.20
CA GLU A 246 11.84 7.97 6.36
C GLU A 246 13.29 8.45 6.38
N GLU A 247 13.92 8.56 7.55
CA GLU A 247 15.32 8.91 7.69
C GLU A 247 16.24 7.90 6.98
N ASN A 248 16.01 6.61 7.18
CA ASN A 248 16.75 5.54 6.52
C ASN A 248 16.53 5.57 5.00
N ARG A 249 15.32 5.91 4.52
CA ARG A 249 15.01 6.06 3.09
C ARG A 249 15.84 7.18 2.47
N GLU A 250 15.85 8.37 3.07
CA GLU A 250 16.64 9.51 2.56
C GLU A 250 18.13 9.20 2.59
N TYR A 251 18.62 8.58 3.66
CA TYR A 251 20.00 8.11 3.73
C TYR A 251 20.34 7.12 2.62
N THR A 252 19.47 6.12 2.41
CA THR A 252 19.64 5.10 1.37
C THR A 252 19.62 5.72 -0.03
N ALA A 253 18.68 6.64 -0.28
CA ALA A 253 18.60 7.33 -1.56
C ALA A 253 19.86 8.15 -1.87
N LYS A 254 20.42 8.84 -0.87
CA LYS A 254 21.68 9.58 -1.00
C LYS A 254 22.83 8.63 -1.35
N LYS A 255 23.01 7.56 -0.59
CA LYS A 255 24.07 6.56 -0.81
C LYS A 255 23.99 5.91 -2.20
N LEU A 256 22.79 5.53 -2.63
CA LEU A 256 22.61 4.95 -3.97
C LEU A 256 22.94 5.95 -5.09
N ARG A 257 22.60 7.23 -4.93
CA ARG A 257 23.00 8.27 -5.91
C ARG A 257 24.53 8.46 -5.96
N GLU A 258 25.21 8.41 -4.81
CA GLU A 258 26.69 8.41 -4.74
C GLU A 258 27.29 7.21 -5.48
N MET A 259 26.58 6.08 -5.52
CA MET A 259 26.93 4.88 -6.29
C MET A 259 26.41 4.90 -7.74
N CYS A 260 26.02 6.07 -8.26
CA CYS A 260 25.53 6.30 -9.63
C CYS A 260 24.20 5.60 -9.97
N PHE A 261 23.35 5.27 -9.00
CA PHE A 261 21.98 4.84 -9.25
C PHE A 261 21.08 6.04 -9.58
N GLU A 262 20.17 5.81 -10.50
CA GLU A 262 18.95 6.62 -10.62
C GLU A 262 17.96 6.16 -9.56
N VAL A 263 17.45 7.09 -8.77
CA VAL A 263 16.55 6.83 -7.64
C VAL A 263 15.31 7.70 -7.79
N CYS A 264 14.15 7.09 -7.99
CA CYS A 264 12.88 7.80 -8.03
C CYS A 264 12.58 8.49 -6.69
N PRO A 265 11.93 9.66 -6.69
CA PRO A 265 11.42 10.26 -5.46
C PRO A 265 10.46 9.29 -4.77
N SER A 266 10.51 9.20 -3.44
CA SER A 266 9.65 8.26 -2.73
C SER A 266 9.03 8.88 -1.48
N LYS A 267 7.73 8.57 -1.28
CA LYS A 267 6.94 8.81 -0.07
C LYS A 267 6.42 7.47 0.51
N THR A 268 7.24 6.41 0.37
CA THR A 268 6.90 5.05 0.80
C THR A 268 7.99 4.47 1.72
N ASN A 269 7.85 3.22 2.14
CA ASN A 269 8.90 2.49 2.86
C ASN A 269 9.85 1.72 1.91
N PHE A 270 10.01 2.18 0.67
CA PHE A 270 10.91 1.59 -0.32
C PHE A 270 11.45 2.63 -1.28
N LEU A 271 12.46 2.25 -2.05
CA LEU A 271 12.99 3.01 -3.18
C LEU A 271 12.84 2.20 -4.47
N PHE A 272 12.64 2.89 -5.58
CA PHE A 272 12.62 2.34 -6.92
C PHE A 272 13.85 2.86 -7.68
N VAL A 273 14.74 1.94 -8.05
CA VAL A 273 16.12 2.28 -8.43
C VAL A 273 16.59 1.49 -9.65
N ARG A 274 17.42 2.13 -10.50
CA ARG A 274 18.16 1.45 -11.56
C ARG A 274 19.60 1.94 -11.61
N HIS A 275 20.49 1.16 -12.23
CA HIS A 275 21.89 1.52 -12.46
C HIS A 275 22.24 1.37 -13.94
N GLY A 276 22.93 2.37 -14.51
CA GLY A 276 23.19 2.44 -15.95
C GLY A 276 24.19 1.39 -16.48
N LYS A 277 24.99 0.75 -15.60
CA LYS A 277 26.03 -0.23 -16.00
C LYS A 277 25.69 -1.68 -15.67
N ILE A 278 24.64 -1.95 -14.92
CA ILE A 278 24.22 -3.30 -14.55
C ILE A 278 22.71 -3.45 -14.78
N ALA A 279 22.34 -4.50 -15.52
CA ALA A 279 20.93 -4.80 -15.75
C ALA A 279 20.18 -5.11 -14.44
N GLY A 280 18.92 -4.69 -14.34
CA GLY A 280 18.11 -4.85 -13.14
C GLY A 280 17.99 -6.31 -12.71
N GLU A 281 17.82 -7.24 -13.64
CA GLU A 281 17.78 -8.68 -13.37
C GLU A 281 19.13 -9.22 -12.83
N LYS A 282 20.27 -8.77 -13.39
CA LYS A 282 21.61 -9.19 -12.90
C LYS A 282 21.79 -8.72 -11.46
N LEU A 283 21.50 -7.44 -11.17
CA LEU A 283 21.60 -6.89 -9.80
C LEU A 283 20.73 -7.68 -8.82
N TYR A 284 19.48 -7.99 -9.19
CA TYR A 284 18.58 -8.81 -8.39
C TYR A 284 19.15 -10.19 -8.07
N ARG A 285 19.68 -10.90 -9.07
CA ARG A 285 20.25 -12.25 -8.91
C ARG A 285 21.49 -12.24 -8.02
N GLU A 286 22.37 -11.28 -8.22
CA GLU A 286 23.61 -11.13 -7.46
C GLU A 286 23.35 -10.78 -5.99
N LEU A 287 22.42 -9.88 -5.71
CA LEU A 287 21.96 -9.57 -4.34
C LEU A 287 21.36 -10.80 -3.66
N LYS A 288 20.51 -11.55 -4.37
CA LYS A 288 19.91 -12.79 -3.87
C LYS A 288 20.96 -13.85 -3.53
N ALA A 289 21.98 -14.02 -4.37
CA ALA A 289 23.10 -14.93 -4.11
C ALA A 289 23.88 -14.56 -2.84
N ARG A 290 23.95 -13.26 -2.51
CA ARG A 290 24.57 -12.71 -1.29
C ARG A 290 23.61 -12.65 -0.09
N GLY A 291 22.43 -13.25 -0.21
CA GLY A 291 21.44 -13.34 0.90
C GLY A 291 20.58 -12.09 1.09
N ILE A 292 20.49 -11.21 0.10
CA ILE A 292 19.66 -10.01 0.15
C ILE A 292 18.54 -10.10 -0.88
N LEU A 293 17.28 -10.04 -0.43
CA LEU A 293 16.13 -10.11 -1.32
C LEU A 293 15.62 -8.70 -1.62
N VAL A 294 15.64 -8.30 -2.88
CA VAL A 294 14.96 -7.12 -3.41
C VAL A 294 13.84 -7.55 -4.37
N ARG A 295 13.02 -6.65 -4.86
CA ARG A 295 11.97 -6.97 -5.85
C ARG A 295 12.39 -6.50 -7.23
N HIS A 296 12.45 -7.42 -8.17
CA HIS A 296 12.62 -7.19 -9.60
C HIS A 296 11.28 -7.39 -10.34
N PHE A 297 11.11 -6.74 -11.50
CA PHE A 297 9.89 -6.75 -12.30
C PHE A 297 10.23 -7.17 -13.74
N GLY A 298 9.42 -8.07 -14.31
CA GLY A 298 9.59 -8.53 -15.69
C GLY A 298 8.88 -7.65 -16.74
N LEU A 299 8.14 -6.61 -16.32
CA LEU A 299 7.47 -5.69 -17.24
C LEU A 299 8.50 -4.85 -18.00
N GLU A 300 8.41 -4.81 -19.34
CA GLU A 300 9.41 -4.19 -20.25
C GLU A 300 9.81 -2.78 -19.80
N ARG A 301 8.83 -1.94 -19.50
CA ARG A 301 9.05 -0.54 -19.12
C ARG A 301 9.89 -0.35 -17.84
N ILE A 302 9.89 -1.33 -16.96
CA ILE A 302 10.55 -1.25 -15.64
C ILE A 302 11.54 -2.40 -15.36
N ARG A 303 11.87 -3.21 -16.36
CA ARG A 303 12.77 -4.37 -16.19
C ARG A 303 14.18 -4.01 -15.72
N GLU A 304 14.62 -2.77 -15.94
CA GLU A 304 15.91 -2.28 -15.46
C GLU A 304 15.88 -1.77 -14.02
N TYR A 305 14.68 -1.71 -13.41
CA TYR A 305 14.50 -1.25 -12.06
C TYR A 305 14.36 -2.38 -11.05
N ASN A 306 14.83 -2.10 -9.84
CA ASN A 306 14.56 -2.90 -8.66
C ASN A 306 13.87 -2.04 -7.59
N ARG A 307 12.93 -2.63 -6.85
CA ARG A 307 12.34 -2.00 -5.67
C ARG A 307 13.03 -2.54 -4.42
N VAL A 308 13.59 -1.65 -3.63
CA VAL A 308 14.34 -1.95 -2.41
C VAL A 308 13.55 -1.45 -1.21
N THR A 309 13.05 -2.35 -0.38
CA THR A 309 12.38 -2.02 0.89
C THR A 309 13.40 -1.43 1.85
N ILE A 310 13.00 -0.41 2.61
CA ILE A 310 13.86 0.21 3.62
C ILE A 310 13.86 -0.64 4.89
N GLY A 311 15.03 -1.13 5.25
CA GLY A 311 15.30 -1.87 6.46
C GLY A 311 15.80 -1.01 7.62
N THR A 312 16.32 -1.67 8.66
CA THR A 312 17.14 -1.02 9.69
C THR A 312 18.44 -0.47 9.07
N LYS A 313 19.08 0.45 9.76
CA LYS A 313 20.37 1.00 9.29
C LYS A 313 21.40 -0.10 9.01
N ASP A 314 21.54 -1.08 9.90
CA ASP A 314 22.42 -2.25 9.72
C ASP A 314 22.07 -3.06 8.47
N GLN A 315 20.78 -3.30 8.20
CA GLN A 315 20.35 -4.00 6.99
C GLN A 315 20.69 -3.20 5.72
N MET A 316 20.58 -1.86 5.76
CA MET A 316 20.92 -1.02 4.63
C MET A 316 22.44 -0.95 4.40
N GLU A 317 23.27 -0.90 5.46
CA GLU A 317 24.73 -0.96 5.31
C GLU A 317 25.17 -2.28 4.61
N ARG A 318 24.63 -3.40 5.05
CA ARG A 318 24.92 -4.69 4.40
C ARG A 318 24.44 -4.74 2.93
N PHE A 319 23.33 -4.08 2.62
CA PHE A 319 22.86 -3.91 1.24
C PHE A 319 23.86 -3.08 0.41
N PHE A 320 24.42 -1.99 0.97
CA PHE A 320 25.43 -1.18 0.28
C PHE A 320 26.73 -1.95 0.04
N GLU A 321 27.26 -2.65 1.06
CA GLU A 321 28.47 -3.49 0.94
C GLU A 321 28.34 -4.51 -0.18
N ALA A 322 27.18 -5.21 -0.22
CA ALA A 322 26.92 -6.18 -1.27
C ALA A 322 26.80 -5.53 -2.65
N THR A 323 26.13 -4.39 -2.75
CA THR A 323 25.93 -3.65 -4.01
C THR A 323 27.27 -3.12 -4.54
N GLU A 324 28.11 -2.55 -3.68
CA GLU A 324 29.46 -2.07 -4.04
C GLU A 324 30.35 -3.22 -4.54
N SER A 325 30.29 -4.39 -3.89
CA SER A 325 31.01 -5.56 -4.34
C SER A 325 30.57 -5.99 -5.75
N ILE A 326 29.27 -6.04 -6.00
CA ILE A 326 28.70 -6.37 -7.32
C ILE A 326 29.16 -5.40 -8.41
N LEU A 327 29.18 -4.10 -8.11
CA LEU A 327 29.58 -3.06 -9.07
C LEU A 327 31.07 -3.05 -9.40
N LYS A 328 31.91 -3.64 -8.55
CA LYS A 328 33.38 -3.79 -8.77
C LYS A 328 33.74 -5.04 -9.57
N GLU A 329 32.83 -6.01 -9.70
CA GLU A 329 33.05 -7.21 -10.50
C GLU A 329 33.04 -6.86 -12.00
N PRO A 330 33.92 -7.43 -12.81
CA PRO A 330 33.88 -7.21 -14.26
C PRO A 330 32.56 -7.70 -14.86
N VAL A 331 32.04 -6.92 -15.80
CA VAL A 331 30.74 -7.18 -16.48
C VAL A 331 30.79 -8.44 -17.33
#